data_d780840bb869059dd8c9eff6a002c601
#
_entry.id   d780840bb869059dd8c9eff6a002c601
#
_cell.length_a   1.000
_cell.length_b   1.000
_cell.length_c   1.000
_cell.angle_alpha   90.00
_cell.angle_beta   90.00
_cell.angle_gamma   90.00
#
_symmetry.space_group_name_H-M   'P 1'
#
loop_
_entity.id
_entity.type
_entity.pdbx_description
1 polymer ?
#
loop_
_entity_poly.entity_id
_entity_poly.type
_entity_poly.pdbx_seq_one_letter_code
_entity_poly.pdbx_strand_id
1 'polypeptide(L)'
;MTEFLDLIKDHPHELLYKITLFTGLREGEVLGLTWDCVDFDRNLLTVKQQLRKSQEKGGEYYFSTPKNGKQRVVALAPSVVELFRLQQQKQEIMKKEAGELWENKYNLVFTNASGDRLSYRTVYDCFKRIANKMNLPTLRVHDLRHTYATISIANGDDIKTVQENLGHATAAFTLEVYGHVTEKMQRKSADRLENYIQQLSL
;
A
#
# COMPACT_ATOMS: atom_id res chain seq x y z
N MET A 1 12.25 -8.73 -4.87
CA MET A 1 11.79 -7.92 -3.72
C MET A 1 12.93 -7.13 -3.11
N THR A 2 13.99 -7.78 -2.64
CA THR A 2 15.17 -7.14 -2.01
C THR A 2 15.74 -6.05 -2.91
N GLU A 3 16.05 -6.35 -4.16
CA GLU A 3 16.54 -5.38 -5.16
C GLU A 3 15.64 -4.12 -5.28
N PHE A 4 14.31 -4.30 -5.29
CA PHE A 4 13.38 -3.16 -5.32
C PHE A 4 13.52 -2.29 -4.07
N LEU A 5 13.55 -2.91 -2.89
CA LEU A 5 13.69 -2.19 -1.62
C LEU A 5 15.02 -1.46 -1.51
N ASP A 6 16.10 -2.03 -2.05
CA ASP A 6 17.43 -1.39 -2.10
C ASP A 6 17.43 -0.19 -3.06
N LEU A 7 16.80 -0.31 -4.24
CA LEU A 7 16.72 0.77 -5.23
C LEU A 7 15.84 1.96 -4.81
N ILE A 8 14.87 1.72 -3.93
CA ILE A 8 14.01 2.80 -3.41
C ILE A 8 14.57 3.43 -2.13
N LYS A 9 15.62 2.89 -1.56
CA LYS A 9 16.27 3.45 -0.37
C LYS A 9 16.70 4.89 -0.64
N ASP A 10 16.38 5.79 0.28
CA ASP A 10 16.62 7.23 0.19
C ASP A 10 15.92 7.94 -0.98
N HIS A 11 15.03 7.24 -1.70
CA HIS A 11 14.23 7.84 -2.77
C HIS A 11 13.13 8.75 -2.17
N PRO A 12 12.81 9.92 -2.77
CA PRO A 12 11.76 10.82 -2.26
C PRO A 12 10.41 10.13 -1.98
N HIS A 13 10.06 9.09 -2.76
CA HIS A 13 8.82 8.32 -2.60
C HIS A 13 9.03 6.93 -1.96
N GLU A 14 10.14 6.70 -1.27
CA GLU A 14 10.44 5.41 -0.62
C GLU A 14 9.29 4.96 0.28
N LEU A 15 8.86 5.81 1.21
CA LEU A 15 7.80 5.48 2.17
C LEU A 15 6.45 5.24 1.49
N LEU A 16 6.13 5.99 0.42
CA LEU A 16 4.93 5.77 -0.38
C LEU A 16 4.93 4.36 -0.99
N TYR A 17 6.03 3.95 -1.60
CA TYR A 17 6.13 2.63 -2.22
C TYR A 17 6.14 1.51 -1.19
N LYS A 18 6.86 1.66 -0.07
CA LYS A 18 6.86 0.68 1.04
C LYS A 18 5.47 0.50 1.64
N ILE A 19 4.78 1.60 1.95
CA ILE A 19 3.43 1.56 2.51
C ILE A 19 2.47 0.91 1.49
N THR A 20 2.54 1.29 0.21
CA THR A 20 1.72 0.64 -0.84
C THR A 20 1.98 -0.87 -0.91
N LEU A 21 3.26 -1.27 -0.86
CA LEU A 21 3.69 -2.66 -0.91
C LEU A 21 3.18 -3.50 0.27
N PHE A 22 3.21 -2.94 1.49
CA PHE A 22 2.88 -3.67 2.70
C PHE A 22 1.44 -3.50 3.21
N THR A 23 0.64 -2.69 2.52
CA THR A 23 -0.80 -2.52 2.82
C THR A 23 -1.71 -2.96 1.68
N GLY A 24 -1.16 -3.13 0.48
CA GLY A 24 -1.94 -3.46 -0.71
C GLY A 24 -2.89 -2.35 -1.17
N LEU A 25 -2.68 -1.10 -0.75
CA LEU A 25 -3.49 0.04 -1.20
C LEU A 25 -3.40 0.22 -2.72
N ARG A 26 -4.50 0.69 -3.34
CA ARG A 26 -4.47 1.17 -4.72
C ARG A 26 -3.72 2.50 -4.78
N GLU A 27 -3.10 2.82 -5.92
CA GLU A 27 -2.39 4.09 -6.11
C GLU A 27 -3.26 5.30 -5.74
N GLY A 28 -4.52 5.35 -6.16
CA GLY A 28 -5.42 6.44 -5.78
C GLY A 28 -5.78 6.46 -4.30
N GLU A 29 -5.81 5.31 -3.63
CA GLU A 29 -6.06 5.22 -2.19
C GLU A 29 -4.87 5.75 -1.39
N VAL A 30 -3.63 5.39 -1.76
CA VAL A 30 -2.45 5.89 -1.06
C VAL A 30 -2.22 7.38 -1.31
N LEU A 31 -2.50 7.87 -2.52
CA LEU A 31 -2.39 9.31 -2.84
C LEU A 31 -3.49 10.15 -2.21
N GLY A 32 -4.64 9.55 -1.91
CA GLY A 32 -5.77 10.19 -1.22
C GLY A 32 -5.82 9.92 0.28
N LEU A 33 -4.78 9.28 0.84
CA LEU A 33 -4.74 8.92 2.26
C LEU A 33 -4.52 10.13 3.13
N THR A 34 -5.31 10.25 4.19
CA THR A 34 -5.24 11.35 5.16
C THR A 34 -4.81 10.83 6.54
N TRP A 35 -4.23 11.68 7.37
CA TRP A 35 -3.71 11.27 8.68
C TRP A 35 -4.79 10.77 9.65
N ASP A 36 -6.00 11.27 9.56
CA ASP A 36 -7.14 10.79 10.35
C ASP A 36 -7.62 9.36 9.95
N CYS A 37 -7.03 8.79 8.91
CA CYS A 37 -7.23 7.40 8.52
C CYS A 37 -6.29 6.43 9.24
N VAL A 38 -5.24 6.91 9.91
CA VAL A 38 -4.21 6.10 10.58
C VAL A 38 -4.40 6.14 12.08
N ASP A 39 -4.86 5.03 12.65
CA ASP A 39 -4.99 4.84 14.09
C ASP A 39 -3.71 4.18 14.62
N PHE A 40 -2.84 4.99 15.21
CA PHE A 40 -1.55 4.57 15.75
C PHE A 40 -1.67 3.76 17.05
N ASP A 41 -2.77 3.92 17.79
CA ASP A 41 -2.98 3.23 19.07
C ASP A 41 -3.48 1.81 18.83
N ARG A 42 -4.33 1.64 17.82
CA ARG A 42 -4.92 0.35 17.47
C ARG A 42 -4.20 -0.36 16.31
N ASN A 43 -3.22 0.30 15.69
CA ASN A 43 -2.51 -0.15 14.49
C ASN A 43 -3.48 -0.47 13.33
N LEU A 44 -4.41 0.44 13.07
CA LEU A 44 -5.42 0.28 12.04
C LEU A 44 -5.33 1.38 10.98
N LEU A 45 -5.63 1.02 9.75
CA LEU A 45 -5.72 1.92 8.61
C LEU A 45 -7.13 1.87 8.02
N THR A 46 -7.84 2.98 8.02
CA THR A 46 -9.17 3.07 7.38
C THR A 46 -9.04 3.61 5.96
N VAL A 47 -9.41 2.83 4.97
CA VAL A 47 -9.44 3.26 3.57
C VAL A 47 -10.84 3.75 3.23
N LYS A 48 -11.04 5.07 3.31
CA LYS A 48 -12.36 5.72 3.13
C LYS A 48 -12.51 6.48 1.82
N GLN A 49 -11.40 6.82 1.17
CA GLN A 49 -11.38 7.63 -0.05
C GLN A 49 -10.21 7.28 -0.97
N GLN A 50 -10.25 7.81 -2.18
CA GLN A 50 -9.17 7.77 -3.15
C GLN A 50 -9.07 9.13 -3.88
N LEU A 51 -7.87 9.52 -4.25
CA LEU A 51 -7.64 10.60 -5.19
C LEU A 51 -7.94 10.10 -6.61
N ARG A 52 -8.61 10.88 -7.42
CA ARG A 52 -8.86 10.60 -8.84
C ARG A 52 -8.54 11.83 -9.68
N LYS A 53 -8.23 11.58 -10.95
CA LYS A 53 -8.09 12.63 -11.94
C LYS A 53 -9.27 12.55 -12.93
N SER A 54 -9.92 13.66 -13.22
CA SER A 54 -10.97 13.74 -14.25
C SER A 54 -10.41 13.34 -15.61
N GLN A 55 -11.24 12.73 -16.45
CA GLN A 55 -10.89 12.40 -17.84
C GLN A 55 -11.05 13.60 -18.79
N GLU A 56 -11.67 14.66 -18.34
CA GLU A 56 -11.83 15.89 -19.12
C GLU A 56 -10.48 16.56 -19.39
N LYS A 57 -10.40 17.28 -20.50
CA LYS A 57 -9.18 17.99 -20.93
C LYS A 57 -8.81 19.04 -19.86
N GLY A 58 -7.61 18.91 -19.29
CA GLY A 58 -7.17 19.69 -18.14
C GLY A 58 -7.32 19.01 -16.79
N GLY A 59 -7.99 17.88 -16.75
CA GLY A 59 -8.32 16.93 -15.68
C GLY A 59 -8.00 17.37 -14.26
N GLU A 60 -8.98 17.92 -13.56
CA GLU A 60 -8.85 18.26 -12.15
C GLU A 60 -8.78 17.02 -11.27
N TYR A 61 -8.05 17.13 -10.14
CA TYR A 61 -8.04 16.10 -9.13
C TYR A 61 -9.21 16.30 -8.17
N TYR A 62 -9.85 15.18 -7.80
CA TYR A 62 -10.95 15.15 -6.84
C TYR A 62 -10.89 13.90 -5.96
N PHE A 63 -11.46 13.97 -4.78
CA PHE A 63 -11.63 12.81 -3.91
C PHE A 63 -12.95 12.11 -4.20
N SER A 64 -12.93 10.78 -4.20
CA SER A 64 -14.10 9.94 -4.33
C SER A 64 -14.04 8.80 -3.33
N THR A 65 -15.16 8.14 -3.09
CA THR A 65 -15.19 6.86 -2.35
C THR A 65 -14.31 5.81 -3.06
N PRO A 66 -13.84 4.78 -2.36
CA PRO A 66 -13.14 3.66 -2.99
C PRO A 66 -13.97 3.04 -4.11
N LYS A 67 -13.32 2.36 -5.07
CA LYS A 67 -13.93 1.82 -6.30
C LYS A 67 -15.22 1.01 -6.06
N ASN A 68 -15.34 0.34 -4.91
CA ASN A 68 -16.50 -0.47 -4.53
C ASN A 68 -17.54 0.30 -3.70
N GLY A 69 -17.39 1.61 -3.52
CA GLY A 69 -18.23 2.43 -2.66
C GLY A 69 -18.14 2.13 -1.16
N LYS A 70 -17.36 1.13 -0.76
CA LYS A 70 -17.24 0.67 0.64
C LYS A 70 -15.89 1.07 1.24
N GLN A 71 -15.95 1.57 2.45
CA GLN A 71 -14.77 1.72 3.31
C GLN A 71 -14.31 0.34 3.79
N ARG A 72 -13.02 0.22 4.09
CA ARG A 72 -12.45 -0.96 4.72
C ARG A 72 -11.40 -0.58 5.73
N VAL A 73 -11.18 -1.46 6.70
CA VAL A 73 -10.13 -1.34 7.71
C VAL A 73 -9.08 -2.40 7.44
N VAL A 74 -7.82 -2.01 7.48
CA VAL A 74 -6.66 -2.89 7.30
C VAL A 74 -5.85 -2.84 8.59
N ALA A 75 -5.57 -3.99 9.19
CA ALA A 75 -4.66 -4.09 10.32
C ALA A 75 -3.21 -3.90 9.84
N LEU A 76 -2.47 -3.06 10.55
CA LEU A 76 -1.08 -2.74 10.22
C LEU A 76 -0.11 -3.55 11.07
N ALA A 77 0.86 -4.19 10.45
CA ALA A 77 2.00 -4.74 11.17
C ALA A 77 2.79 -3.61 11.86
N PRO A 78 3.39 -3.84 13.05
CA PRO A 78 4.14 -2.80 13.77
C PRO A 78 5.19 -2.10 12.91
N SER A 79 5.91 -2.84 12.07
CA SER A 79 6.89 -2.26 11.14
C SER A 79 6.28 -1.31 10.11
N VAL A 80 5.01 -1.53 9.72
CA VAL A 80 4.29 -0.62 8.80
C VAL A 80 3.84 0.63 9.53
N VAL A 81 3.45 0.52 10.80
CA VAL A 81 3.15 1.68 11.66
C VAL A 81 4.38 2.60 11.76
N GLU A 82 5.57 2.02 11.91
CA GLU A 82 6.81 2.80 11.95
C GLU A 82 7.08 3.53 10.62
N LEU A 83 6.73 2.96 9.47
CA LEU A 83 6.81 3.69 8.20
C LEU A 83 5.90 4.93 8.18
N PHE A 84 4.72 4.86 8.79
CA PHE A 84 3.84 6.02 8.93
C PHE A 84 4.41 7.06 9.88
N ARG A 85 5.04 6.65 11.00
CA ARG A 85 5.74 7.57 11.91
C ARG A 85 6.91 8.30 11.22
N LEU A 86 7.71 7.56 10.46
CA LEU A 86 8.78 8.15 9.64
C LEU A 86 8.23 9.14 8.59
N GLN A 87 7.07 8.84 8.00
CA GLN A 87 6.42 9.76 7.08
C GLN A 87 5.93 11.04 7.77
N GLN A 88 5.43 10.97 9.01
CA GLN A 88 5.10 12.16 9.79
C GLN A 88 6.34 13.03 10.03
N GLN A 89 7.44 12.43 10.48
CA GLN A 89 8.70 13.14 10.71
C GLN A 89 9.21 13.82 9.42
N LYS A 90 9.18 13.09 8.31
CA LYS A 90 9.56 13.63 6.99
C LYS A 90 8.67 14.82 6.60
N GLN A 91 7.36 14.72 6.81
CA GLN A 91 6.42 15.78 6.47
C GLN A 91 6.61 17.03 7.36
N GLU A 92 6.95 16.86 8.63
CA GLU A 92 7.29 17.98 9.52
C GLU A 92 8.57 18.71 9.07
N ILE A 93 9.58 17.99 8.54
CA ILE A 93 10.78 18.59 7.95
C ILE A 93 10.38 19.39 6.70
N MET A 94 9.63 18.78 5.79
CA MET A 94 9.15 19.44 4.56
C MET A 94 8.34 20.72 4.88
N LYS A 95 7.50 20.66 5.92
CA LYS A 95 6.72 21.81 6.37
C LYS A 95 7.60 22.95 6.86
N LYS A 96 8.64 22.66 7.63
CA LYS A 96 9.62 23.66 8.09
C LYS A 96 10.37 24.29 6.94
N GLU A 97 10.79 23.49 5.96
CA GLU A 97 11.51 23.96 4.77
C GLU A 97 10.65 24.82 3.86
N ALA A 98 9.37 24.46 3.67
CA ALA A 98 8.43 25.21 2.84
C ALA A 98 7.94 26.51 3.51
N GLY A 99 7.96 26.61 4.85
CA GLY A 99 7.52 27.78 5.58
C GLY A 99 6.08 28.18 5.23
N GLU A 100 5.88 29.44 4.84
CA GLU A 100 4.57 29.98 4.47
C GLU A 100 3.96 29.36 3.20
N LEU A 101 4.77 28.70 2.38
CA LEU A 101 4.29 27.99 1.18
C LEU A 101 3.64 26.64 1.50
N TRP A 102 3.72 26.19 2.74
CA TRP A 102 3.11 24.92 3.12
C TRP A 102 1.60 25.00 3.27
N GLU A 103 0.88 24.23 2.43
CA GLU A 103 -0.58 24.16 2.47
C GLU A 103 -1.10 22.72 2.31
N ASN A 104 -1.09 21.94 3.42
CA ASN A 104 -1.74 20.61 3.46
C ASN A 104 -3.21 20.71 3.91
N LYS A 105 -4.03 21.40 3.14
CA LYS A 105 -5.45 21.63 3.46
C LYS A 105 -6.31 20.36 3.54
N TYR A 106 -5.86 19.28 2.93
CA TYR A 106 -6.58 17.99 2.95
C TYR A 106 -6.03 17.01 3.98
N ASN A 107 -5.06 17.41 4.78
CA ASN A 107 -4.41 16.56 5.79
C ASN A 107 -3.84 15.25 5.20
N LEU A 108 -3.27 15.33 4.00
CA LEU A 108 -2.73 14.18 3.27
C LEU A 108 -1.47 13.63 3.92
N VAL A 109 -1.33 12.29 3.88
CA VAL A 109 -0.13 11.57 4.31
C VAL A 109 1.02 11.80 3.34
N PHE A 110 0.74 11.82 2.04
CA PHE A 110 1.74 12.03 0.99
C PHE A 110 1.46 13.30 0.21
N THR A 111 2.41 14.23 0.26
CA THR A 111 2.31 15.57 -0.36
C THR A 111 3.52 15.83 -1.23
N ASN A 112 3.43 16.85 -2.07
CA ASN A 112 4.58 17.50 -2.69
C ASN A 112 5.32 18.40 -1.68
N ALA A 113 6.36 19.09 -2.12
CA ALA A 113 7.19 19.95 -1.24
C ALA A 113 6.42 21.14 -0.63
N SER A 114 5.32 21.59 -1.22
CA SER A 114 4.48 22.68 -0.69
C SER A 114 3.28 22.19 0.10
N GLY A 115 3.15 20.89 0.38
CA GLY A 115 2.03 20.33 1.14
C GLY A 115 0.79 19.96 0.29
N ASP A 116 0.75 20.30 -1.00
CA ASP A 116 -0.36 19.89 -1.86
C ASP A 116 -0.22 18.41 -2.31
N ARG A 117 -1.25 17.88 -2.92
CA ARG A 117 -1.33 16.49 -3.40
C ARG A 117 -0.21 16.15 -4.39
N LEU A 118 0.27 14.91 -4.33
CA LEU A 118 1.14 14.35 -5.37
C LEU A 118 0.34 14.06 -6.65
N SER A 119 0.93 14.34 -7.80
CA SER A 119 0.35 13.94 -9.08
C SER A 119 0.63 12.46 -9.38
N TYR A 120 -0.33 11.78 -10.01
CA TYR A 120 -0.11 10.42 -10.54
C TYR A 120 1.12 10.36 -11.47
N ARG A 121 1.30 11.39 -12.29
CA ARG A 121 2.40 11.45 -13.25
C ARG A 121 3.75 11.45 -12.54
N THR A 122 3.91 12.23 -11.48
CA THR A 122 5.15 12.28 -10.68
C THR A 122 5.50 10.91 -10.11
N VAL A 123 4.51 10.26 -9.46
CA VAL A 123 4.71 8.93 -8.85
C VAL A 123 5.02 7.88 -9.92
N TYR A 124 4.27 7.89 -11.02
CA TYR A 124 4.47 6.99 -12.16
C TYR A 124 5.87 7.14 -12.78
N ASP A 125 6.30 8.36 -13.11
CA ASP A 125 7.59 8.60 -13.77
C ASP A 125 8.77 8.22 -12.87
N CYS A 126 8.65 8.46 -11.56
CA CYS A 126 9.64 8.01 -10.58
C CYS A 126 9.70 6.49 -10.50
N PHE A 127 8.54 5.83 -10.42
CA PHE A 127 8.46 4.37 -10.37
C PHE A 127 9.03 3.72 -11.64
N LYS A 128 8.73 4.27 -12.81
CA LYS A 128 9.26 3.78 -14.10
C LYS A 128 10.79 3.86 -14.18
N ARG A 129 11.42 4.88 -13.60
CA ARG A 129 12.89 4.95 -13.53
C ARG A 129 13.45 3.80 -12.68
N ILE A 130 12.80 3.46 -11.58
CA ILE A 130 13.17 2.32 -10.73
C ILE A 130 12.97 1.00 -11.48
N ALA A 131 11.80 0.80 -12.09
CA ALA A 131 11.46 -0.38 -12.88
C ALA A 131 12.48 -0.63 -14.03
N ASN A 132 12.88 0.42 -14.73
CA ASN A 132 13.90 0.33 -15.77
C ASN A 132 15.27 -0.09 -15.23
N LYS A 133 15.69 0.39 -14.05
CA LYS A 133 16.93 -0.04 -13.38
C LYS A 133 16.92 -1.53 -13.02
N MET A 134 15.73 -2.08 -12.74
CA MET A 134 15.52 -3.51 -12.48
C MET A 134 15.42 -4.36 -13.77
N ASN A 135 15.53 -3.77 -14.95
CA ASN A 135 15.24 -4.41 -16.24
C ASN A 135 13.80 -4.96 -16.34
N LEU A 136 12.84 -4.34 -15.65
CA LEU A 136 11.41 -4.67 -15.63
C LEU A 136 10.56 -3.50 -16.12
N PRO A 137 10.71 -3.05 -17.39
CA PRO A 137 10.05 -1.82 -17.88
C PRO A 137 8.53 -1.90 -17.89
N THR A 138 7.93 -3.08 -17.81
CA THR A 138 6.48 -3.29 -17.76
C THR A 138 5.90 -3.13 -16.36
N LEU A 139 6.74 -3.13 -15.31
CA LEU A 139 6.31 -3.02 -13.92
C LEU A 139 5.59 -1.69 -13.66
N ARG A 140 4.52 -1.74 -12.89
CA ARG A 140 3.65 -0.59 -12.56
C ARG A 140 3.53 -0.44 -11.04
N VAL A 141 3.18 0.73 -10.57
CA VAL A 141 2.87 0.97 -9.14
C VAL A 141 1.80 -0.01 -8.63
N HIS A 142 0.82 -0.37 -9.47
CA HIS A 142 -0.24 -1.33 -9.12
C HIS A 142 0.31 -2.74 -8.83
N ASP A 143 1.45 -3.10 -9.38
CA ASP A 143 2.05 -4.41 -9.18
C ASP A 143 2.63 -4.57 -7.76
N LEU A 144 2.87 -3.47 -7.02
CA LEU A 144 3.15 -3.51 -5.58
C LEU A 144 1.99 -4.14 -4.79
N ARG A 145 0.76 -3.82 -5.17
CA ARG A 145 -0.45 -4.40 -4.58
C ARG A 145 -0.61 -5.88 -4.96
N HIS A 146 -0.27 -6.27 -6.19
CA HIS A 146 -0.22 -7.68 -6.58
C HIS A 146 0.82 -8.45 -5.75
N THR A 147 1.97 -7.82 -5.51
CA THR A 147 3.01 -8.39 -4.65
C THR A 147 2.55 -8.56 -3.21
N TYR A 148 1.83 -7.58 -2.64
CA TYR A 148 1.20 -7.72 -1.32
C TYR A 148 0.32 -8.97 -1.26
N ALA A 149 -0.61 -9.13 -2.20
CA ALA A 149 -1.51 -10.28 -2.22
C ALA A 149 -0.76 -11.62 -2.29
N THR A 150 0.25 -11.70 -3.16
CA THR A 150 1.07 -12.91 -3.32
C THR A 150 1.85 -13.24 -2.04
N ILE A 151 2.43 -12.23 -1.38
CA ILE A 151 3.17 -12.42 -0.13
C ILE A 151 2.22 -12.87 0.98
N SER A 152 1.07 -12.22 1.15
CA SER A 152 0.07 -12.55 2.16
C SER A 152 -0.37 -14.03 2.03
N ILE A 153 -0.79 -14.43 0.85
CA ILE A 153 -1.21 -15.82 0.60
C ILE A 153 -0.04 -16.80 0.81
N ALA A 154 1.16 -16.49 0.33
CA ALA A 154 2.34 -17.36 0.50
C ALA A 154 2.77 -17.50 1.97
N ASN A 155 2.42 -16.53 2.82
CA ASN A 155 2.65 -16.60 4.26
C ASN A 155 1.51 -17.26 5.06
N GLY A 156 0.39 -17.56 4.40
CA GLY A 156 -0.69 -18.35 4.97
C GLY A 156 -1.93 -17.57 5.37
N ASP A 157 -2.03 -16.31 4.94
CA ASP A 157 -3.29 -15.56 5.10
C ASP A 157 -4.39 -16.26 4.30
N ASP A 158 -5.58 -16.34 4.86
CA ASP A 158 -6.71 -16.87 4.12
C ASP A 158 -7.17 -15.91 3.00
N ILE A 159 -7.72 -16.48 1.94
CA ILE A 159 -8.11 -15.72 0.74
C ILE A 159 -9.16 -14.65 1.07
N LYS A 160 -10.03 -14.90 2.05
CA LYS A 160 -11.07 -13.96 2.44
C LYS A 160 -10.47 -12.73 3.12
N THR A 161 -9.52 -12.91 4.02
CA THR A 161 -8.76 -11.83 4.66
C THR A 161 -8.01 -10.99 3.62
N VAL A 162 -7.30 -11.63 2.69
CA VAL A 162 -6.60 -10.92 1.60
C VAL A 162 -7.58 -10.15 0.73
N GLN A 163 -8.74 -10.74 0.38
CA GLN A 163 -9.80 -10.07 -0.36
C GLN A 163 -10.29 -8.80 0.35
N GLU A 164 -10.56 -8.89 1.65
CA GLU A 164 -11.05 -7.77 2.46
C GLU A 164 -10.00 -6.66 2.56
N ASN A 165 -8.76 -6.99 2.87
CA ASN A 165 -7.65 -6.03 2.91
C ASN A 165 -7.47 -5.31 1.58
N LEU A 166 -7.58 -6.02 0.46
CA LEU A 166 -7.50 -5.44 -0.87
C LEU A 166 -8.78 -4.68 -1.26
N GLY A 167 -9.93 -4.95 -0.66
CA GLY A 167 -11.22 -4.42 -1.08
C GLY A 167 -11.58 -4.88 -2.49
N HIS A 168 -11.40 -6.18 -2.78
CA HIS A 168 -11.92 -6.80 -4.00
C HIS A 168 -13.42 -7.09 -3.84
N ALA A 169 -14.19 -6.94 -4.92
CA ALA A 169 -15.62 -7.16 -4.87
C ALA A 169 -15.98 -8.62 -4.56
N THR A 170 -15.16 -9.57 -5.04
CA THR A 170 -15.36 -11.01 -4.84
C THR A 170 -14.06 -11.72 -4.50
N ALA A 171 -14.15 -12.81 -3.72
CA ALA A 171 -13.03 -13.70 -3.47
C ALA A 171 -12.59 -14.45 -4.74
N ALA A 172 -13.49 -14.68 -5.68
CA ALA A 172 -13.21 -15.32 -6.96
C ALA A 172 -12.08 -14.60 -7.72
N PHE A 173 -12.09 -13.27 -7.76
CA PHE A 173 -11.01 -12.50 -8.40
C PHE A 173 -9.66 -12.70 -7.69
N THR A 174 -9.65 -12.76 -6.36
CA THR A 174 -8.42 -13.01 -5.60
C THR A 174 -7.91 -14.44 -5.84
N LEU A 175 -8.81 -15.42 -5.90
CA LEU A 175 -8.49 -16.80 -6.20
C LEU A 175 -7.95 -16.99 -7.63
N GLU A 176 -8.60 -16.38 -8.62
CA GLU A 176 -8.19 -16.49 -10.02
C GLU A 176 -6.78 -15.93 -10.26
N VAL A 177 -6.46 -14.80 -9.63
CA VAL A 177 -5.18 -14.12 -9.83
C VAL A 177 -4.06 -14.70 -8.94
N TYR A 178 -4.37 -15.17 -7.73
CA TYR A 178 -3.37 -15.54 -6.71
C TYR A 178 -3.55 -16.93 -6.12
N GLY A 179 -4.61 -17.65 -6.47
CA GLY A 179 -5.01 -18.91 -5.83
C GLY A 179 -4.18 -20.14 -6.22
N HIS A 180 -3.02 -19.97 -6.84
CA HIS A 180 -2.14 -21.09 -7.16
C HIS A 180 -1.48 -21.64 -5.90
N VAL A 181 -1.94 -22.81 -5.46
CA VAL A 181 -1.34 -23.52 -4.33
C VAL A 181 0.01 -24.09 -4.78
N THR A 182 1.09 -23.65 -4.11
CA THR A 182 2.44 -24.17 -4.36
C THR A 182 2.75 -25.33 -3.42
N GLU A 183 3.68 -26.21 -3.80
CA GLU A 183 4.18 -27.28 -2.92
C GLU A 183 4.67 -26.71 -1.56
N LYS A 184 5.32 -25.55 -1.58
CA LYS A 184 5.76 -24.85 -0.37
C LYS A 184 4.59 -24.48 0.54
N MET A 185 3.43 -24.06 -0.01
CA MET A 185 2.23 -23.74 0.78
C MET A 185 1.63 -25.01 1.39
N GLN A 186 1.62 -26.12 0.66
CA GLN A 186 1.17 -27.42 1.17
C GLN A 186 2.04 -27.90 2.32
N ARG A 187 3.37 -27.82 2.21
CA ARG A 187 4.32 -28.14 3.30
C ARG A 187 4.10 -27.27 4.53
N LYS A 188 4.02 -25.95 4.37
CA LYS A 188 3.71 -25.04 5.49
C LYS A 188 2.35 -25.33 6.17
N SER A 189 1.36 -25.80 5.39
CA SER A 189 0.08 -26.21 5.96
C SER A 189 0.23 -27.47 6.82
N ALA A 190 1.00 -28.46 6.36
CA ALA A 190 1.30 -29.65 7.13
C ALA A 190 2.08 -29.33 8.42
N ASP A 191 3.09 -28.43 8.33
CA ASP A 191 3.86 -28.00 9.50
C ASP A 191 2.98 -27.31 10.55
N ARG A 192 2.01 -26.47 10.13
CA ARG A 192 1.05 -25.85 11.07
C ARG A 192 0.16 -26.88 11.75
N LEU A 193 -0.30 -27.89 11.00
CA LEU A 193 -1.11 -28.98 11.55
C LEU A 193 -0.29 -29.80 12.53
N GLU A 194 0.95 -30.14 12.21
CA GLU A 194 1.87 -30.86 13.11
C GLU A 194 2.08 -30.11 14.41
N ASN A 195 2.37 -28.79 14.33
CA ASN A 195 2.52 -27.96 15.54
C ASN A 195 1.25 -27.96 16.40
N TYR A 196 0.06 -27.94 15.79
CA TYR A 196 -1.20 -28.03 16.52
C TYR A 196 -1.38 -29.39 17.19
N ILE A 197 -1.08 -30.49 16.49
CA ILE A 197 -1.14 -31.85 17.04
C ILE A 197 -0.20 -31.98 18.23
N GLN A 198 1.02 -31.48 18.16
CA GLN A 198 1.99 -31.51 19.27
C GLN A 198 1.49 -30.72 20.49
N GLN A 199 0.78 -29.59 20.29
CA GLN A 199 0.16 -28.84 21.39
C GLN A 199 -0.98 -29.58 22.07
N LEU A 200 -1.62 -30.51 21.39
CA LEU A 200 -2.66 -31.35 21.97
C LEU A 200 -2.09 -32.52 22.80
N SER A 201 -0.77 -32.66 22.88
CA SER A 201 -0.09 -33.77 23.63
C SER A 201 -0.54 -35.15 23.15
N LEU A 202 -0.84 -35.33 21.87
CA LEU A 202 -1.13 -36.61 21.22
C LEU A 202 0.16 -37.35 20.87
#